data_3cadcbe0729acbe35936f4867aaf2896
#
_entry.id   3cadcbe0729acbe35936f4867aaf2896
#
_cell.length_a   1.000
_cell.length_b   1.000
_cell.length_c   1.000
_cell.angle_alpha   90.00
_cell.angle_beta   90.00
_cell.angle_gamma   90.00
#
_symmetry.space_group_name_H-M   'P 1'
#
loop_
_entity.id
_entity.type
_entity.pdbx_description
1 polymer ?
#
loop_
_entity_poly.entity_id
_entity_poly.type
_entity_poly.pdbx_seq_one_letter_code
_entity_poly.pdbx_strand_id
1 'polypeptide(L)'
;IKSEEKAFRNRAEFRIWWEKDENGNEILSYAMNDFNKNILEINSCQIVSSHIQEIMPKLLDLLMSELTLSYKLFAVEFLDSSTNDMLVTLIYHKKLDEQWNELAKKIEEKLNIKVMGRSRKQKIVLSSESIDELLNINNQNFKFAYQEGGFTQPNTNVNIQMIEWVLNNIENSSKDLCELYCGGGNFTIHLSTKFNKVLATEISKTSI
;
A
#
# COMPACT_ATOMS: atom_id res chain seq x y z
N ILE A 1 -8.94 13.98 -17.13
CA ILE A 1 -8.04 13.35 -16.15
C ILE A 1 -7.16 12.38 -16.90
N LYS A 2 -5.84 12.53 -16.75
CA LYS A 2 -4.85 11.63 -17.36
C LYS A 2 -3.94 11.10 -16.28
N SER A 3 -3.59 9.80 -16.37
CA SER A 3 -2.55 9.16 -15.57
C SER A 3 -1.23 9.21 -16.33
N GLU A 4 -0.14 9.18 -15.60
CA GLU A 4 1.16 8.79 -16.11
C GLU A 4 1.09 7.34 -16.62
N GLU A 5 1.95 6.99 -17.57
CA GLU A 5 2.01 5.63 -18.12
C GLU A 5 2.78 4.67 -17.20
N LYS A 6 3.67 5.19 -16.35
CA LYS A 6 4.56 4.44 -15.47
C LYS A 6 4.63 5.08 -14.09
N ALA A 7 5.06 4.32 -13.10
CA ALA A 7 5.37 4.75 -11.74
C ALA A 7 4.22 5.49 -11.02
N PHE A 8 2.98 5.21 -11.37
CA PHE A 8 1.81 5.91 -10.85
C PHE A 8 1.13 5.20 -9.68
N ARG A 9 1.46 3.92 -9.44
CA ARG A 9 0.72 3.07 -8.52
C ARG A 9 1.43 2.95 -7.18
N ASN A 10 0.84 3.51 -6.13
CA ASN A 10 1.40 3.56 -4.78
C ASN A 10 0.97 2.38 -3.90
N ARG A 11 0.18 1.44 -4.42
CA ARG A 11 -0.19 0.23 -3.71
C ARG A 11 -0.16 -0.97 -4.64
N ALA A 12 0.51 -2.05 -4.21
CA ALA A 12 0.59 -3.30 -4.96
C ALA A 12 0.75 -4.48 -4.02
N GLU A 13 0.19 -5.62 -4.40
CA GLU A 13 0.41 -6.91 -3.76
C GLU A 13 0.98 -7.87 -4.80
N PHE A 14 2.05 -8.56 -4.45
CA PHE A 14 2.65 -9.61 -5.24
C PHE A 14 2.66 -10.90 -4.44
N ARG A 15 2.30 -12.00 -5.08
CA ARG A 15 2.56 -13.33 -4.54
C ARG A 15 4.04 -13.60 -4.50
N ILE A 16 4.47 -14.48 -3.60
CA ILE A 16 5.82 -15.01 -3.58
C ILE A 16 5.78 -16.42 -4.15
N TRP A 17 6.64 -16.65 -5.13
CA TRP A 17 6.80 -17.92 -5.81
C TRP A 17 8.19 -18.49 -5.53
N TRP A 18 8.25 -19.81 -5.38
CA TRP A 18 9.47 -20.55 -5.10
C TRP A 18 9.78 -21.44 -6.28
N GLU A 19 10.98 -21.30 -6.81
CA GLU A 19 11.52 -22.18 -7.84
C GLU A 19 12.85 -22.76 -7.40
N LYS A 20 13.32 -23.77 -8.13
CA LYS A 20 14.67 -24.28 -7.98
C LYS A 20 15.46 -23.91 -9.22
N ASP A 21 16.66 -23.37 -9.01
CA ASP A 21 17.61 -23.13 -10.07
C ASP A 21 18.15 -24.46 -10.64
N GLU A 22 18.96 -24.36 -11.68
CA GLU A 22 19.61 -25.51 -12.32
C GLU A 22 20.52 -26.31 -11.36
N ASN A 23 20.95 -25.69 -10.26
CA ASN A 23 21.78 -26.28 -9.22
C ASN A 23 20.96 -26.83 -8.04
N GLY A 24 19.64 -26.70 -8.09
CA GLY A 24 18.72 -27.14 -7.03
C GLY A 24 18.56 -26.16 -5.86
N ASN A 25 19.11 -24.95 -5.91
CA ASN A 25 18.92 -23.92 -4.90
C ASN A 25 17.53 -23.29 -5.04
N GLU A 26 16.91 -23.00 -3.91
CA GLU A 26 15.62 -22.31 -3.89
C GLU A 26 15.78 -20.82 -4.22
N ILE A 27 15.06 -20.36 -5.24
CA ILE A 27 14.96 -18.94 -5.64
C ILE A 27 13.58 -18.43 -5.31
N LEU A 28 13.55 -17.25 -4.74
CA LEU A 28 12.32 -16.50 -4.46
C LEU A 28 12.08 -15.49 -5.57
N SER A 29 10.84 -15.41 -6.08
CA SER A 29 10.45 -14.37 -7.02
C SER A 29 9.08 -13.75 -6.62
N TYR A 30 8.88 -12.50 -7.01
CA TYR A 30 7.52 -11.96 -7.04
C TYR A 30 6.75 -12.58 -8.20
N ALA A 31 5.48 -12.84 -8.01
CA ALA A 31 4.65 -13.47 -9.03
C ALA A 31 3.24 -12.90 -9.09
N MET A 32 2.64 -12.99 -10.26
CA MET A 32 1.23 -12.74 -10.53
C MET A 32 0.64 -13.90 -11.32
N ASN A 33 -0.67 -13.99 -11.41
CA ASN A 33 -1.33 -14.92 -12.31
C ASN A 33 -1.70 -14.21 -13.63
N ASP A 34 -1.47 -14.88 -14.75
CA ASP A 34 -2.04 -14.48 -16.03
C ASP A 34 -3.55 -14.80 -16.10
N PHE A 35 -4.19 -14.49 -17.22
CA PHE A 35 -5.60 -14.78 -17.46
C PHE A 35 -5.95 -16.27 -17.42
N ASN A 36 -4.98 -17.14 -17.72
CA ASN A 36 -5.12 -18.59 -17.70
C ASN A 36 -4.76 -19.20 -16.34
N LYS A 37 -4.47 -18.35 -15.35
CA LYS A 37 -4.00 -18.72 -14.00
C LYS A 37 -2.61 -19.34 -13.98
N ASN A 38 -1.82 -19.19 -15.03
CA ASN A 38 -0.41 -19.53 -14.99
C ASN A 38 0.35 -18.51 -14.15
N ILE A 39 1.40 -18.96 -13.50
CA ILE A 39 2.29 -18.10 -12.73
C ILE A 39 3.17 -17.34 -13.69
N LEU A 40 3.19 -16.02 -13.52
CA LEU A 40 4.06 -15.09 -14.22
C LEU A 40 5.00 -14.47 -13.19
N GLU A 41 6.29 -14.75 -13.32
CA GLU A 41 7.31 -14.13 -12.50
C GLU A 41 7.44 -12.64 -12.82
N ILE A 42 7.58 -11.83 -11.79
CA ILE A 42 7.69 -10.39 -11.88
C ILE A 42 9.05 -9.93 -11.38
N ASN A 43 9.98 -9.73 -12.30
CA ASN A 43 11.30 -9.19 -11.99
C ASN A 43 11.29 -7.67 -11.80
N SER A 44 10.34 -6.98 -12.44
CA SER A 44 10.10 -5.55 -12.31
C SER A 44 8.65 -5.22 -12.66
N CYS A 45 8.11 -4.18 -12.05
CA CYS A 45 6.76 -3.70 -12.33
C CYS A 45 6.79 -2.20 -12.62
N GLN A 46 6.70 -1.82 -13.90
CA GLN A 46 6.84 -0.42 -14.32
C GLN A 46 5.70 0.50 -13.86
N ILE A 47 4.54 -0.05 -13.49
CA ILE A 47 3.39 0.75 -13.06
C ILE A 47 3.42 1.14 -11.58
N VAL A 48 4.12 0.39 -10.72
CA VAL A 48 4.27 0.76 -9.31
C VAL A 48 5.20 1.95 -9.15
N SER A 49 5.07 2.69 -8.04
CA SER A 49 5.89 3.88 -7.75
C SER A 49 7.39 3.58 -7.88
N SER A 50 8.18 4.60 -8.20
CA SER A 50 9.64 4.43 -8.30
C SER A 50 10.25 3.92 -6.98
N HIS A 51 9.68 4.32 -5.85
CA HIS A 51 10.12 3.87 -4.53
C HIS A 51 9.83 2.36 -4.33
N ILE A 52 8.64 1.87 -4.71
CA ILE A 52 8.34 0.43 -4.69
C ILE A 52 9.32 -0.32 -5.62
N GLN A 53 9.55 0.17 -6.85
CA GLN A 53 10.49 -0.45 -7.79
C GLN A 53 11.90 -0.57 -7.22
N GLU A 54 12.35 0.42 -6.46
CA GLU A 54 13.66 0.43 -5.81
C GLU A 54 13.73 -0.59 -4.65
N ILE A 55 12.67 -0.67 -3.84
CA ILE A 55 12.63 -1.54 -2.65
C ILE A 55 12.45 -3.01 -3.02
N MET A 56 11.68 -3.33 -4.07
CA MET A 56 11.35 -4.72 -4.45
C MET A 56 12.58 -5.66 -4.52
N PRO A 57 13.64 -5.37 -5.29
CA PRO A 57 14.80 -6.26 -5.37
C PRO A 57 15.58 -6.34 -4.04
N LYS A 58 15.79 -5.22 -3.36
CA LYS A 58 16.50 -5.17 -2.09
C LYS A 58 15.80 -5.98 -0.99
N LEU A 59 14.46 -5.89 -0.96
CA LEU A 59 13.65 -6.66 -0.03
C LEU A 59 13.74 -8.16 -0.33
N LEU A 60 13.67 -8.54 -1.61
CA LEU A 60 13.75 -9.94 -2.03
C LEU A 60 15.08 -10.58 -1.61
N ASP A 61 16.20 -9.86 -1.81
CA ASP A 61 17.53 -10.31 -1.39
C ASP A 61 17.60 -10.53 0.13
N LEU A 62 17.02 -9.64 0.92
CA LEU A 62 16.96 -9.80 2.38
C LEU A 62 16.08 -10.95 2.82
N LEU A 63 14.95 -11.15 2.15
CA LEU A 63 14.06 -12.28 2.43
C LEU A 63 14.73 -13.61 2.10
N MET A 64 15.50 -13.69 1.02
CA MET A 64 16.25 -14.88 0.63
C MET A 64 17.42 -15.19 1.56
N SER A 65 18.05 -14.19 2.14
CA SER A 65 19.21 -14.37 3.02
C SER A 65 18.87 -15.09 4.34
N GLU A 66 17.58 -15.14 4.73
CA GLU A 66 17.13 -15.65 6.03
C GLU A 66 15.92 -16.58 5.88
N LEU A 67 16.11 -17.87 6.08
CA LEU A 67 15.03 -18.87 5.96
C LEU A 67 13.81 -18.54 6.84
N THR A 68 14.03 -17.96 8.03
CA THR A 68 12.94 -17.53 8.91
C THR A 68 12.02 -16.50 8.25
N LEU A 69 12.56 -15.62 7.40
CA LEU A 69 11.79 -14.61 6.68
C LEU A 69 11.12 -15.18 5.42
N SER A 70 11.82 -16.03 4.69
CA SER A 70 11.32 -16.55 3.42
C SER A 70 10.36 -17.74 3.56
N TYR A 71 10.55 -18.61 4.58
CA TYR A 71 9.76 -19.83 4.73
C TYR A 71 8.26 -19.57 4.89
N LYS A 72 7.46 -20.13 3.98
CA LYS A 72 5.99 -19.95 3.92
C LYS A 72 5.54 -18.50 3.78
N LEU A 73 6.39 -17.61 3.30
CA LEU A 73 5.97 -16.29 2.84
C LEU A 73 5.07 -16.49 1.60
N PHE A 74 3.87 -15.94 1.67
CA PHE A 74 2.84 -16.13 0.64
C PHE A 74 2.73 -14.94 -0.29
N ALA A 75 2.75 -13.72 0.26
CA ALA A 75 2.64 -12.50 -0.50
C ALA A 75 3.33 -11.34 0.22
N VAL A 76 3.66 -10.32 -0.55
CA VAL A 76 4.18 -9.02 -0.06
C VAL A 76 3.25 -7.93 -0.58
N GLU A 77 2.67 -7.16 0.33
CA GLU A 77 1.89 -5.96 0.00
C GLU A 77 2.74 -4.72 0.26
N PHE A 78 2.78 -3.82 -0.71
CA PHE A 78 3.41 -2.51 -0.62
C PHE A 78 2.34 -1.43 -0.55
N LEU A 79 2.47 -0.54 0.40
CA LEU A 79 1.70 0.69 0.53
C LEU A 79 2.70 1.84 0.63
N ASP A 80 2.73 2.69 -0.38
CA ASP A 80 3.67 3.80 -0.54
C ASP A 80 2.92 5.14 -0.56
N SER A 81 3.61 6.23 -0.27
CA SER A 81 3.05 7.58 -0.29
C SER A 81 3.87 8.54 -1.13
N SER A 82 3.31 9.71 -1.43
CA SER A 82 4.01 10.81 -2.11
C SER A 82 5.16 11.39 -1.27
N THR A 83 5.20 11.08 0.02
CA THR A 83 6.24 11.54 0.97
C THR A 83 7.37 10.53 1.14
N ASN A 84 7.40 9.44 0.35
CA ASN A 84 8.31 8.30 0.49
C ASN A 84 8.19 7.59 1.85
N ASP A 85 7.03 7.67 2.49
CA ASP A 85 6.70 6.85 3.65
C ASP A 85 6.06 5.54 3.15
N MET A 86 6.72 4.41 3.41
CA MET A 86 6.32 3.10 2.89
C MET A 86 6.06 2.11 4.01
N LEU A 87 4.97 1.35 3.86
CA LEU A 87 4.68 0.19 4.68
C LEU A 87 4.70 -1.07 3.81
N VAL A 88 5.46 -2.06 4.23
CA VAL A 88 5.50 -3.39 3.62
C VAL A 88 4.85 -4.41 4.56
N THR A 89 3.81 -5.08 4.08
CA THR A 89 3.17 -6.17 4.82
C THR A 89 3.62 -7.52 4.27
N LEU A 90 4.30 -8.30 5.09
CA LEU A 90 4.74 -9.67 4.78
C LEU A 90 3.66 -10.66 5.23
N ILE A 91 3.04 -11.37 4.29
CA ILE A 91 1.89 -12.25 4.52
C ILE A 91 2.34 -13.72 4.49
N TYR A 92 2.07 -14.45 5.57
CA TYR A 92 2.58 -15.81 5.78
C TYR A 92 1.49 -16.87 5.97
N HIS A 93 1.83 -18.10 5.58
CA HIS A 93 1.10 -19.31 5.92
C HIS A 93 1.74 -20.08 7.10
N LYS A 94 2.40 -19.37 7.99
CA LYS A 94 2.97 -19.93 9.24
C LYS A 94 2.72 -18.96 10.40
N LYS A 95 2.90 -19.44 11.62
CA LYS A 95 2.93 -18.58 12.80
C LYS A 95 4.24 -17.79 12.85
N LEU A 96 4.15 -16.52 13.21
CA LEU A 96 5.30 -15.63 13.38
C LEU A 96 5.73 -15.63 14.85
N ASP A 97 7.03 -15.65 15.09
CA ASP A 97 7.67 -15.75 16.41
C ASP A 97 8.64 -14.57 16.65
N GLU A 98 9.32 -14.61 17.80
CA GLU A 98 10.25 -13.53 18.17
C GLU A 98 11.46 -13.45 17.24
N GLN A 99 11.94 -14.58 16.73
CA GLN A 99 13.03 -14.58 15.74
C GLN A 99 12.62 -13.84 14.46
N TRP A 100 11.38 -14.03 14.01
CA TRP A 100 10.82 -13.26 12.89
C TRP A 100 10.81 -11.76 13.21
N ASN A 101 10.38 -11.35 14.43
CA ASN A 101 10.35 -9.96 14.85
C ASN A 101 11.73 -9.30 14.77
N GLU A 102 12.76 -9.95 15.30
CA GLU A 102 14.12 -9.44 15.27
C GLU A 102 14.67 -9.26 13.86
N LEU A 103 14.41 -10.23 12.98
CA LEU A 103 14.86 -10.17 11.60
C LEU A 103 14.09 -9.13 10.78
N ALA A 104 12.78 -9.01 10.98
CA ALA A 104 11.95 -8.03 10.31
C ALA A 104 12.30 -6.58 10.71
N LYS A 105 12.68 -6.34 11.97
CA LYS A 105 13.23 -5.03 12.41
C LYS A 105 14.51 -4.65 11.67
N LYS A 106 15.39 -5.62 11.40
CA LYS A 106 16.59 -5.36 10.59
C LYS A 106 16.24 -4.94 9.14
N ILE A 107 15.14 -5.48 8.58
CA ILE A 107 14.63 -5.02 7.27
C ILE A 107 14.17 -3.56 7.36
N GLU A 108 13.36 -3.20 8.37
CA GLU A 108 12.93 -1.81 8.60
C GLU A 108 14.12 -0.84 8.60
N GLU A 109 15.11 -1.14 9.42
CA GLU A 109 16.31 -0.31 9.59
C GLU A 109 17.12 -0.21 8.30
N LYS A 110 17.36 -1.35 7.63
CA LYS A 110 18.23 -1.41 6.45
C LYS A 110 17.62 -0.76 5.22
N LEU A 111 16.29 -0.86 5.06
CA LEU A 111 15.59 -0.31 3.90
C LEU A 111 14.93 1.04 4.20
N ASN A 112 14.92 1.48 5.45
CA ASN A 112 14.23 2.68 5.91
C ASN A 112 12.74 2.70 5.51
N ILE A 113 12.05 1.58 5.79
CA ILE A 113 10.62 1.36 5.53
C ILE A 113 9.96 0.85 6.80
N LYS A 114 8.63 0.89 6.87
CA LYS A 114 7.85 0.21 7.92
C LYS A 114 7.56 -1.23 7.48
N VAL A 115 7.63 -2.18 8.41
CA VAL A 115 7.35 -3.59 8.13
C VAL A 115 6.31 -4.15 9.08
N MET A 116 5.37 -4.90 8.52
CA MET A 116 4.39 -5.65 9.28
C MET A 116 4.39 -7.12 8.87
N GLY A 117 4.00 -7.98 9.82
CA GLY A 117 3.75 -9.39 9.57
C GLY A 117 2.28 -9.75 9.71
N ARG A 118 1.74 -10.47 8.72
CA ARG A 118 0.41 -11.07 8.79
C ARG A 118 0.47 -12.58 8.65
N SER A 119 -0.31 -13.26 9.47
CA SER A 119 -0.55 -14.68 9.40
C SER A 119 -1.98 -14.97 9.87
N ARG A 120 -2.43 -16.25 9.80
CA ARG A 120 -3.76 -16.61 10.27
C ARG A 120 -3.97 -16.18 11.73
N LYS A 121 -4.93 -15.27 11.98
CA LYS A 121 -5.26 -14.72 13.31
C LYS A 121 -4.09 -13.99 14.01
N GLN A 122 -3.07 -13.56 13.26
CA GLN A 122 -1.92 -12.87 13.83
C GLN A 122 -1.58 -11.65 12.97
N LYS A 123 -1.41 -10.51 13.63
CA LYS A 123 -0.94 -9.25 13.05
C LYS A 123 0.16 -8.72 13.96
N ILE A 124 1.35 -8.55 13.42
CA ILE A 124 2.51 -8.02 14.12
C ILE A 124 2.88 -6.69 13.49
N VAL A 125 2.83 -5.65 14.30
CA VAL A 125 3.25 -4.29 13.94
C VAL A 125 4.58 -4.05 14.59
N LEU A 126 5.61 -3.66 13.83
CA LEU A 126 6.92 -3.36 14.38
C LEU A 126 7.02 -1.91 14.82
N SER A 127 6.93 -0.97 13.90
CA SER A 127 6.99 0.47 14.18
C SER A 127 5.63 1.17 14.01
N SER A 128 4.93 0.91 12.92
CA SER A 128 3.64 1.52 12.61
C SER A 128 2.80 0.65 11.68
N GLU A 129 1.49 0.75 11.78
CA GLU A 129 0.53 0.14 10.86
C GLU A 129 -0.06 1.13 9.85
N SER A 130 0.49 2.33 9.78
CA SER A 130 0.06 3.37 8.85
C SER A 130 1.23 4.13 8.26
N ILE A 131 0.98 4.77 7.12
CA ILE A 131 1.87 5.72 6.47
C ILE A 131 1.22 7.09 6.39
N ASP A 132 2.06 8.13 6.35
CA ASP A 132 1.63 9.50 6.13
C ASP A 132 1.59 9.81 4.63
N GLU A 133 0.45 10.34 4.16
CA GLU A 133 0.27 10.85 2.81
C GLU A 133 -0.01 12.35 2.85
N LEU A 134 0.55 13.10 1.91
CA LEU A 134 0.35 14.53 1.78
C LEU A 134 -0.25 14.86 0.41
N LEU A 135 -1.53 15.21 0.37
CA LEU A 135 -2.19 15.64 -0.86
C LEU A 135 -2.18 17.16 -0.97
N ASN A 136 -1.65 17.69 -2.07
CA ASN A 136 -1.78 19.10 -2.41
C ASN A 136 -2.99 19.29 -3.34
N ILE A 137 -4.06 19.87 -2.81
CA ILE A 137 -5.32 20.09 -3.52
C ILE A 137 -5.55 21.59 -3.63
N ASN A 138 -5.62 22.14 -4.85
CA ASN A 138 -5.80 23.57 -5.09
C ASN A 138 -4.81 24.44 -4.28
N ASN A 139 -3.54 24.07 -4.21
CA ASN A 139 -2.46 24.69 -3.44
C ASN A 139 -2.65 24.66 -1.91
N GLN A 140 -3.48 23.78 -1.40
CA GLN A 140 -3.62 23.50 0.03
C GLN A 140 -3.14 22.08 0.34
N ASN A 141 -2.36 21.95 1.41
CA ASN A 141 -1.83 20.66 1.84
C ASN A 141 -2.78 19.99 2.84
N PHE A 142 -3.12 18.73 2.57
CA PHE A 142 -3.93 17.88 3.43
C PHE A 142 -3.13 16.63 3.79
N LYS A 143 -3.01 16.38 5.10
CA LYS A 143 -2.32 15.21 5.62
C LYS A 143 -3.32 14.10 5.92
N PHE A 144 -3.02 12.90 5.42
CA PHE A 144 -3.78 11.67 5.67
C PHE A 144 -2.87 10.63 6.33
N ALA A 145 -3.45 9.77 7.16
CA ALA A 145 -2.83 8.56 7.63
C ALA A 145 -3.49 7.37 6.93
N TYR A 146 -2.76 6.70 6.03
CA TYR A 146 -3.26 5.51 5.34
C TYR A 146 -2.95 4.27 6.16
N GLN A 147 -4.02 3.63 6.63
CA GLN A 147 -3.94 2.41 7.44
C GLN A 147 -3.72 1.17 6.56
N GLU A 148 -2.91 0.25 7.07
CA GLU A 148 -2.79 -1.09 6.48
C GLU A 148 -4.16 -1.79 6.41
N GLY A 149 -4.48 -2.37 5.26
CA GLY A 149 -5.78 -3.00 5.00
C GLY A 149 -6.92 -2.02 4.71
N GLY A 150 -6.75 -0.70 4.93
CA GLY A 150 -7.70 0.31 4.48
C GLY A 150 -7.64 0.52 2.97
N PHE A 151 -8.76 0.93 2.36
CA PHE A 151 -8.75 1.31 0.95
C PHE A 151 -8.12 2.68 0.75
N THR A 152 -7.22 2.79 -0.21
CA THR A 152 -6.67 4.06 -0.71
C THR A 152 -6.68 4.08 -2.22
N GLN A 153 -6.78 5.26 -2.83
CA GLN A 153 -6.64 5.41 -4.28
C GLN A 153 -5.20 5.07 -4.68
N PRO A 154 -4.98 4.07 -5.53
CA PRO A 154 -3.62 3.61 -5.83
C PRO A 154 -2.82 4.58 -6.72
N ASN A 155 -3.45 5.53 -7.38
CA ASN A 155 -2.82 6.57 -8.18
C ASN A 155 -3.08 7.93 -7.53
N THR A 156 -2.12 8.43 -6.76
CA THR A 156 -2.25 9.69 -6.01
C THR A 156 -2.48 10.89 -6.93
N ASN A 157 -1.81 10.97 -8.07
CA ASN A 157 -1.97 12.10 -9.00
C ASN A 157 -3.36 12.13 -9.64
N VAL A 158 -3.90 10.97 -10.02
CA VAL A 158 -5.29 10.88 -10.52
C VAL A 158 -6.28 11.19 -9.40
N ASN A 159 -6.01 10.74 -8.17
CA ASN A 159 -6.84 11.07 -7.01
C ASN A 159 -6.94 12.58 -6.77
N ILE A 160 -5.81 13.28 -6.80
CA ILE A 160 -5.75 14.74 -6.70
C ILE A 160 -6.63 15.38 -7.79
N GLN A 161 -6.43 14.98 -9.05
CA GLN A 161 -7.22 15.50 -10.17
C GLN A 161 -8.73 15.23 -10.01
N MET A 162 -9.12 14.07 -9.48
CA MET A 162 -10.53 13.74 -9.22
C MET A 162 -11.12 14.67 -8.15
N ILE A 163 -10.40 14.88 -7.05
CA ILE A 163 -10.84 15.77 -5.95
C ILE A 163 -10.98 17.20 -6.47
N GLU A 164 -9.96 17.72 -7.15
CA GLU A 164 -9.98 19.07 -7.73
C GLU A 164 -11.10 19.25 -8.74
N TRP A 165 -11.32 18.24 -9.60
CA TRP A 165 -12.43 18.28 -10.55
C TRP A 165 -13.79 18.39 -9.85
N VAL A 166 -14.01 17.59 -8.80
CA VAL A 166 -15.26 17.66 -8.03
C VAL A 166 -15.39 19.02 -7.36
N LEU A 167 -14.36 19.55 -6.69
CA LEU A 167 -14.38 20.84 -6.02
C LEU A 167 -14.67 22.00 -6.98
N ASN A 168 -14.14 21.93 -8.20
CA ASN A 168 -14.32 22.98 -9.22
C ASN A 168 -15.68 22.94 -9.89
N ASN A 169 -16.40 21.80 -9.81
CA ASN A 169 -17.73 21.62 -10.40
C ASN A 169 -18.87 21.70 -9.36
N ILE A 170 -18.54 21.94 -8.08
CA ILE A 170 -19.53 22.15 -7.02
C ILE A 170 -19.47 23.59 -6.53
N GLU A 171 -20.60 24.29 -6.61
CA GLU A 171 -20.73 25.61 -6.03
C GLU A 171 -20.86 25.54 -4.51
N ASN A 172 -20.47 26.60 -3.81
CA ASN A 172 -20.72 26.72 -2.37
C ASN A 172 -22.22 26.65 -2.10
N SER A 173 -22.62 25.83 -1.17
CA SER A 173 -24.03 25.55 -0.90
C SER A 173 -24.34 25.73 0.60
N SER A 174 -25.48 26.36 0.88
CA SER A 174 -26.07 26.32 2.21
C SER A 174 -26.75 24.98 2.55
N LYS A 175 -26.74 24.05 1.62
CA LYS A 175 -27.27 22.68 1.79
C LYS A 175 -26.30 21.80 2.55
N ASP A 176 -26.80 20.67 3.00
CA ASP A 176 -26.02 19.62 3.65
C ASP A 176 -25.57 18.58 2.62
N LEU A 177 -24.42 17.95 2.85
CA LEU A 177 -23.89 16.85 2.06
C LEU A 177 -24.07 15.53 2.80
N CYS A 178 -24.48 14.50 2.09
CA CYS A 178 -24.40 13.11 2.56
C CYS A 178 -23.46 12.33 1.65
N GLU A 179 -22.37 11.80 2.19
CA GLU A 179 -21.43 10.91 1.48
C GLU A 179 -21.56 9.48 2.00
N LEU A 180 -21.82 8.54 1.10
CA LEU A 180 -21.90 7.11 1.41
C LEU A 180 -20.59 6.44 1.01
N TYR A 181 -20.13 5.48 1.82
CA TYR A 181 -18.88 4.74 1.58
C TYR A 181 -17.66 5.66 1.49
N CYS A 182 -17.55 6.59 2.43
CA CYS A 182 -16.53 7.65 2.39
C CYS A 182 -15.07 7.15 2.55
N GLY A 183 -14.86 5.90 2.94
CA GLY A 183 -13.52 5.38 3.24
C GLY A 183 -12.84 6.20 4.33
N GLY A 184 -11.58 6.55 4.15
CA GLY A 184 -10.81 7.44 5.03
C GLY A 184 -11.11 8.93 4.82
N GLY A 185 -12.26 9.29 4.23
CA GLY A 185 -12.66 10.67 4.01
C GLY A 185 -12.02 11.35 2.80
N ASN A 186 -11.63 10.57 1.79
CA ASN A 186 -10.91 11.07 0.61
C ASN A 186 -11.61 12.25 -0.10
N PHE A 187 -12.93 12.24 -0.17
CA PHE A 187 -13.71 13.37 -0.68
C PHE A 187 -14.34 14.21 0.44
N THR A 188 -14.79 13.57 1.52
CA THR A 188 -15.47 14.22 2.65
C THR A 188 -14.72 15.44 3.17
N ILE A 189 -13.40 15.27 3.43
CA ILE A 189 -12.55 16.31 4.03
C ILE A 189 -12.52 17.56 3.12
N HIS A 190 -12.34 17.37 1.83
CA HIS A 190 -12.27 18.46 0.86
C HIS A 190 -13.63 19.10 0.61
N LEU A 191 -14.68 18.28 0.49
CA LEU A 191 -16.05 18.76 0.23
C LEU A 191 -16.65 19.48 1.43
N SER A 192 -16.21 19.20 2.64
CA SER A 192 -16.70 19.85 3.86
C SER A 192 -16.58 21.37 3.82
N THR A 193 -15.66 21.91 3.03
CA THR A 193 -15.48 23.36 2.82
C THR A 193 -16.58 24.01 1.95
N LYS A 194 -17.36 23.20 1.24
CA LYS A 194 -18.37 23.63 0.26
C LYS A 194 -19.81 23.55 0.78
N PHE A 195 -20.04 22.87 1.89
CA PHE A 195 -21.39 22.57 2.42
C PHE A 195 -21.57 23.07 3.86
N ASN A 196 -22.84 23.26 4.26
CA ASN A 196 -23.18 23.71 5.62
C ASN A 196 -22.88 22.61 6.66
N LYS A 197 -23.30 21.36 6.37
CA LYS A 197 -23.00 20.17 7.19
C LYS A 197 -22.66 19.01 6.28
N VAL A 198 -21.85 18.10 6.78
CA VAL A 198 -21.50 16.86 6.09
C VAL A 198 -21.78 15.67 6.99
N LEU A 199 -22.58 14.73 6.48
CA LEU A 199 -22.74 13.39 7.03
C LEU A 199 -21.99 12.42 6.14
N ALA A 200 -20.99 11.74 6.69
CA ALA A 200 -20.25 10.69 5.99
C ALA A 200 -20.48 9.34 6.66
N THR A 201 -20.62 8.28 5.86
CA THR A 201 -20.85 6.93 6.36
C THR A 201 -19.83 5.95 5.77
N GLU A 202 -19.28 5.08 6.62
CA GLU A 202 -18.36 4.02 6.25
C GLU A 202 -18.60 2.78 7.13
N ILE A 203 -18.51 1.59 6.57
CA ILE A 203 -18.66 0.32 7.29
C ILE A 203 -17.32 -0.26 7.76
N SER A 204 -16.24 0.08 7.05
CA SER A 204 -14.89 -0.41 7.36
C SER A 204 -14.31 0.34 8.56
N LYS A 205 -14.09 -0.40 9.66
CA LYS A 205 -13.44 0.14 10.86
C LYS A 205 -11.97 0.54 10.66
N THR A 206 -11.33 0.00 9.63
CA THR A 206 -9.93 0.32 9.29
C THR A 206 -9.80 1.58 8.45
N SER A 207 -10.92 2.13 7.96
CA SER A 207 -10.93 3.33 7.12
C SER A 207 -11.34 4.58 7.90
N ILE A 208 -11.84 4.42 9.14
CA ILE A 208 -12.34 5.54 9.99
C ILE A 208 -11.32 5.87 11.06
#